data_35895fee60e7c6e77fa962380e670ca9
#
_entry.id   35895fee60e7c6e77fa962380e670ca9
#
_cell.length_a   1.000
_cell.length_b   1.000
_cell.length_c   1.000
_cell.angle_alpha   90.00
_cell.angle_beta   90.00
_cell.angle_gamma   90.00
#
_symmetry.space_group_name_H-M   'P 1'
#
loop_
_entity.id
_entity.type
_entity.pdbx_description
1 polymer ?
#
loop_
_entity_poly.entity_id
_entity_poly.type
_entity_poly.pdbx_seq_one_letter_code
_entity_poly.pdbx_strand_id
1 'polypeptide(L)'
;CQEHNAQGIQIRQDTRRVYPQGDFMGGLLGFTDVDNAGLWGLELYYNKELTGQNGQILTAKNAWGYDMPTHYQTLQEAVPGNSLTLTIDAEIQHWLESALSAAVQEHHVAERGVGIVMDVQTGAVLAMSCQPDYDPNTPRRLIDDDARAAVDALTGEERSAALQKAQQAQWRNKAISDLYE
;
A
#
# COMPACT_ATOMS: atom_id res chain seq x y z
N CYS A 1 -20.56 12.96 15.74
CA CYS A 1 -20.90 14.33 15.26
C CYS A 1 -22.38 14.60 15.32
N GLN A 2 -23.27 13.63 15.04
CA GLN A 2 -24.71 13.82 15.17
C GLN A 2 -25.17 13.97 16.62
N GLU A 3 -24.52 13.32 17.58
CA GLU A 3 -24.85 13.41 19.01
C GLU A 3 -24.45 14.74 19.68
N HIS A 4 -23.49 15.49 19.10
CA HIS A 4 -22.99 16.72 19.69
C HIS A 4 -23.34 17.99 18.92
N ASN A 5 -24.22 17.90 17.90
CA ASN A 5 -24.70 19.04 17.10
C ASN A 5 -23.58 20.04 16.70
N ALA A 6 -22.42 19.49 16.30
CA ALA A 6 -21.24 20.27 15.95
C ALA A 6 -21.47 21.01 14.63
N GLN A 7 -21.68 22.31 14.71
CA GLN A 7 -21.85 23.18 13.53
C GLN A 7 -20.51 23.36 12.80
N GLY A 8 -20.57 23.35 11.47
CA GLY A 8 -19.39 23.54 10.62
C GLY A 8 -18.61 22.26 10.27
N ILE A 9 -19.04 21.09 10.77
CA ILE A 9 -18.46 19.80 10.40
C ILE A 9 -19.32 19.15 9.32
N GLN A 10 -18.71 18.86 8.17
CA GLN A 10 -19.33 18.15 7.06
C GLN A 10 -18.72 16.75 6.98
N ILE A 11 -19.55 15.71 7.12
CA ILE A 11 -19.14 14.32 6.96
C ILE A 11 -19.35 13.94 5.48
N ARG A 12 -18.31 13.45 4.83
CA ARG A 12 -18.36 12.91 3.47
C ARG A 12 -18.01 11.43 3.53
N GLN A 13 -18.64 10.64 2.66
CA GLN A 13 -18.26 9.26 2.44
C GLN A 13 -16.93 9.24 1.69
N ASP A 14 -16.01 8.41 2.18
CA ASP A 14 -14.70 8.19 1.59
C ASP A 14 -14.42 6.70 1.48
N THR A 15 -13.46 6.31 0.65
CA THR A 15 -13.03 4.92 0.45
C THR A 15 -11.59 4.76 0.94
N ARG A 16 -11.29 3.62 1.52
CA ARG A 16 -9.96 3.28 1.98
C ARG A 16 -9.56 1.88 1.52
N ARG A 17 -8.34 1.74 1.02
CA ARG A 17 -7.74 0.44 0.76
C ARG A 17 -7.46 -0.28 2.09
N VAL A 18 -7.85 -1.55 2.18
CA VAL A 18 -7.63 -2.38 3.36
C VAL A 18 -6.96 -3.68 2.93
N TYR A 19 -5.94 -4.09 3.66
CA TYR A 19 -5.21 -5.35 3.48
C TYR A 19 -5.55 -6.29 4.63
N PRO A 20 -6.53 -7.20 4.43
CA PRO A 20 -7.12 -7.98 5.53
C PRO A 20 -6.14 -8.96 6.20
N GLN A 21 -5.08 -9.34 5.51
CA GLN A 21 -4.09 -10.31 5.98
C GLN A 21 -2.85 -9.66 6.64
N GLY A 22 -2.90 -8.34 6.90
CA GLY A 22 -1.82 -7.64 7.58
C GLY A 22 -0.52 -7.62 6.76
N ASP A 23 0.56 -8.12 7.33
CA ASP A 23 1.91 -8.15 6.74
C ASP A 23 2.12 -9.22 5.65
N PHE A 24 1.11 -10.07 5.42
CA PHE A 24 1.16 -11.08 4.36
C PHE A 24 1.35 -10.44 2.98
N MET A 25 2.45 -10.79 2.31
CA MET A 25 2.84 -10.25 1.01
C MET A 25 3.04 -8.72 0.97
N GLY A 26 3.32 -8.07 2.10
CA GLY A 26 3.39 -6.61 2.19
C GLY A 26 4.32 -5.98 1.18
N GLY A 27 5.55 -6.47 1.08
CA GLY A 27 6.56 -5.99 0.13
C GLY A 27 6.25 -6.27 -1.34
N LEU A 28 5.39 -7.24 -1.65
CA LEU A 28 4.92 -7.52 -3.01
C LEU A 28 3.70 -6.68 -3.37
N LEU A 29 2.67 -6.69 -2.51
CA LEU A 29 1.45 -5.92 -2.74
C LEU A 29 1.71 -4.43 -2.78
N GLY A 30 2.53 -3.93 -1.87
CA GLY A 30 2.71 -2.49 -1.68
C GLY A 30 1.54 -1.85 -0.96
N PHE A 31 1.38 -0.54 -1.14
CA PHE A 31 0.33 0.22 -0.45
C PHE A 31 -0.09 1.45 -1.28
N THR A 32 -1.22 2.03 -0.89
CA THR A 32 -1.78 3.24 -1.49
C THR A 32 -1.65 4.44 -0.55
N ASP A 33 -1.80 5.64 -1.09
CA ASP A 33 -1.97 6.85 -0.30
C ASP A 33 -3.42 7.02 0.21
N VAL A 34 -3.68 8.20 0.79
CA VAL A 34 -5.02 8.55 1.30
C VAL A 34 -6.06 8.72 0.21
N ASP A 35 -5.64 9.00 -1.02
CA ASP A 35 -6.50 9.16 -2.20
C ASP A 35 -6.65 7.84 -2.98
N ASN A 36 -6.21 6.72 -2.40
CA ASN A 36 -6.16 5.39 -2.99
C ASN A 36 -5.27 5.26 -4.24
N ALA A 37 -4.34 6.20 -4.47
CA ALA A 37 -3.34 6.05 -5.50
C ALA A 37 -2.20 5.12 -5.03
N GLY A 38 -1.81 4.17 -5.86
CA GLY A 38 -0.73 3.22 -5.55
C GLY A 38 0.61 3.94 -5.42
N LEU A 39 1.29 3.76 -4.28
CA LEU A 39 2.60 4.38 -4.01
C LEU A 39 3.75 3.38 -4.15
N TRP A 40 3.51 2.09 -3.97
CA TRP A 40 4.54 1.06 -3.95
C TRP A 40 4.01 -0.30 -4.42
N GLY A 41 4.90 -1.23 -4.80
CA GLY A 41 4.58 -2.61 -5.16
C GLY A 41 3.63 -2.76 -6.34
N LEU A 42 2.79 -3.77 -6.30
CA LEU A 42 1.77 -4.05 -7.32
C LEU A 42 0.69 -2.97 -7.37
N GLU A 43 0.37 -2.33 -6.25
CA GLU A 43 -0.57 -1.20 -6.20
C GLU A 43 -0.07 -0.03 -7.07
N LEU A 44 1.23 0.27 -7.05
CA LEU A 44 1.82 1.28 -7.92
C LEU A 44 1.87 0.83 -9.37
N TYR A 45 2.33 -0.40 -9.61
CA TYR A 45 2.54 -0.91 -10.97
C TYR A 45 1.22 -1.00 -11.75
N TYR A 46 0.15 -1.47 -11.10
CA TYR A 46 -1.18 -1.59 -11.68
C TYR A 46 -2.14 -0.47 -11.27
N ASN A 47 -1.61 0.66 -10.81
CA ASN A 47 -2.44 1.77 -10.32
C ASN A 47 -3.49 2.22 -11.35
N LYS A 48 -3.12 2.26 -12.63
CA LYS A 48 -4.01 2.68 -13.70
C LYS A 48 -5.20 1.74 -13.89
N GLU A 49 -4.98 0.44 -13.72
CA GLU A 49 -5.98 -0.61 -13.86
C GLU A 49 -6.85 -0.72 -12.61
N LEU A 50 -6.25 -0.54 -11.44
CA LEU A 50 -6.92 -0.63 -10.14
C LEU A 50 -7.72 0.62 -9.79
N THR A 51 -7.26 1.79 -10.26
CA THR A 51 -7.96 3.06 -10.04
C THR A 51 -9.12 3.17 -11.03
N GLY A 52 -10.36 3.23 -10.52
CA GLY A 52 -11.54 3.51 -11.33
C GLY A 52 -11.61 4.98 -11.77
N GLN A 53 -12.77 5.38 -12.18
CA GLN A 53 -13.09 6.77 -12.50
C GLN A 53 -14.05 7.34 -11.46
N ASN A 54 -13.66 8.45 -10.85
CA ASN A 54 -14.53 9.12 -9.90
C ASN A 54 -15.78 9.66 -10.59
N GLY A 55 -16.92 9.44 -9.99
CA GLY A 55 -18.17 10.06 -10.43
C GLY A 55 -18.11 11.58 -10.29
N GLN A 56 -18.74 12.27 -11.21
CA GLN A 56 -18.80 13.74 -11.24
C GLN A 56 -20.23 14.22 -11.36
N ILE A 57 -20.55 15.27 -10.61
CA ILE A 57 -21.79 16.00 -10.77
C ILE A 57 -21.44 17.33 -11.44
N LEU A 58 -21.81 17.45 -12.71
CA LEU A 58 -21.66 18.71 -13.44
C LEU A 58 -22.90 19.54 -13.21
N THR A 59 -22.75 20.63 -12.47
CA THR A 59 -23.84 21.58 -12.20
C THR A 59 -23.62 22.84 -13.00
N ALA A 60 -24.60 23.25 -13.79
CA ALA A 60 -24.56 24.56 -14.45
C ALA A 60 -24.81 25.67 -13.41
N LYS A 61 -23.99 26.72 -13.46
CA LYS A 61 -24.17 27.93 -12.65
C LYS A 61 -24.70 29.07 -13.51
N ASN A 62 -25.55 29.90 -12.93
CA ASN A 62 -26.01 31.12 -13.59
C ASN A 62 -24.91 32.21 -13.58
N ALA A 63 -25.15 33.33 -14.25
CA ALA A 63 -24.19 34.41 -14.34
C ALA A 63 -23.80 35.04 -12.97
N TRP A 64 -24.54 34.81 -11.94
CA TRP A 64 -24.24 35.25 -10.56
C TRP A 64 -23.58 34.17 -9.69
N GLY A 65 -23.25 33.00 -10.28
CA GLY A 65 -22.56 31.92 -9.56
C GLY A 65 -23.46 31.01 -8.72
N TYR A 66 -24.78 31.16 -8.77
CA TYR A 66 -25.72 30.26 -8.08
C TYR A 66 -25.99 29.00 -8.91
N ASP A 67 -26.11 27.86 -8.23
CA ASP A 67 -26.42 26.59 -8.87
C ASP A 67 -27.81 26.65 -9.53
N MET A 68 -27.89 26.18 -10.79
CA MET A 68 -29.14 26.06 -11.52
C MET A 68 -29.96 24.86 -11.00
N PRO A 69 -31.30 24.85 -11.26
CA PRO A 69 -32.15 23.71 -10.87
C PRO A 69 -31.62 22.35 -11.38
N THR A 70 -32.01 21.29 -10.70
CA THR A 70 -31.48 19.91 -10.88
C THR A 70 -31.54 19.34 -12.31
N HIS A 71 -32.43 19.84 -13.18
CA HIS A 71 -32.49 19.41 -14.59
C HIS A 71 -31.32 19.91 -15.46
N TYR A 72 -30.44 20.75 -14.92
CA TYR A 72 -29.19 21.16 -15.58
C TYR A 72 -27.96 20.46 -14.95
N GLN A 73 -28.20 19.44 -14.13
CA GLN A 73 -27.14 18.61 -13.54
C GLN A 73 -26.97 17.35 -14.40
N THR A 74 -25.73 17.10 -14.81
CA THR A 74 -25.37 15.85 -15.44
C THR A 74 -24.61 15.02 -14.41
N LEU A 75 -25.17 13.87 -14.03
CA LEU A 75 -24.52 12.89 -13.17
C LEU A 75 -23.70 11.95 -14.07
N GLN A 76 -22.39 11.96 -13.88
CA GLN A 76 -21.50 10.94 -14.40
C GLN A 76 -21.23 9.95 -13.26
N GLU A 77 -21.68 8.71 -13.42
CA GLU A 77 -21.51 7.68 -12.41
C GLU A 77 -20.03 7.29 -12.26
N ALA A 78 -19.65 6.89 -11.07
CA ALA A 78 -18.31 6.35 -10.80
C ALA A 78 -18.15 4.99 -11.50
N VAL A 79 -16.99 4.77 -12.11
CA VAL A 79 -16.60 3.48 -12.69
C VAL A 79 -15.61 2.81 -11.73
N PRO A 80 -15.92 1.64 -11.16
CA PRO A 80 -15.00 0.95 -10.29
C PRO A 80 -13.74 0.52 -11.04
N GLY A 81 -12.62 0.42 -10.34
CA GLY A 81 -11.39 -0.14 -10.87
C GLY A 81 -11.49 -1.65 -11.15
N ASN A 82 -10.56 -2.16 -11.92
CA ASN A 82 -10.48 -3.58 -12.22
C ASN A 82 -9.96 -4.38 -11.01
N SER A 83 -10.25 -5.67 -10.99
CA SER A 83 -9.65 -6.61 -10.05
C SER A 83 -8.40 -7.24 -10.67
N LEU A 84 -7.38 -7.47 -9.85
CA LEU A 84 -6.16 -8.17 -10.24
C LEU A 84 -6.12 -9.55 -9.60
N THR A 85 -5.96 -10.59 -10.44
CA THR A 85 -5.73 -11.95 -9.97
C THR A 85 -4.27 -12.32 -10.19
N LEU A 86 -3.59 -12.70 -9.10
CA LEU A 86 -2.18 -13.09 -9.13
C LEU A 86 -2.04 -14.61 -9.32
N THR A 87 -0.86 -15.03 -9.78
CA THR A 87 -0.46 -16.45 -9.83
C THR A 87 0.00 -16.99 -8.47
N ILE A 88 0.08 -16.12 -7.48
CA ILE A 88 0.50 -16.48 -6.13
C ILE A 88 -0.51 -17.45 -5.51
N ASP A 89 0.00 -18.57 -5.00
CA ASP A 89 -0.75 -19.52 -4.20
C ASP A 89 -0.63 -19.14 -2.71
N ALA A 90 -1.76 -18.93 -2.06
CA ALA A 90 -1.78 -18.43 -0.68
C ALA A 90 -1.14 -19.42 0.32
N GLU A 91 -1.29 -20.73 0.09
CA GLU A 91 -0.71 -21.74 0.99
C GLU A 91 0.82 -21.81 0.80
N ILE A 92 1.30 -21.84 -0.44
CA ILE A 92 2.71 -21.84 -0.75
C ILE A 92 3.38 -20.54 -0.23
N GLN A 93 2.72 -19.41 -0.40
CA GLN A 93 3.20 -18.13 0.13
C GLN A 93 3.32 -18.16 1.65
N HIS A 94 2.30 -18.64 2.35
CA HIS A 94 2.33 -18.75 3.81
C HIS A 94 3.46 -19.67 4.32
N TRP A 95 3.68 -20.81 3.66
CA TRP A 95 4.77 -21.69 3.99
C TRP A 95 6.14 -21.03 3.75
N LEU A 96 6.28 -20.33 2.63
CA LEU A 96 7.52 -19.60 2.33
C LEU A 96 7.80 -18.52 3.37
N GLU A 97 6.83 -17.70 3.72
CA GLU A 97 6.98 -16.64 4.72
C GLU A 97 7.34 -17.18 6.09
N SER A 98 6.64 -18.23 6.53
CA SER A 98 6.90 -18.86 7.82
C SER A 98 8.30 -19.45 7.89
N ALA A 99 8.71 -20.20 6.85
CA ALA A 99 10.04 -20.80 6.79
C ALA A 99 11.14 -19.75 6.73
N LEU A 100 10.95 -18.70 5.93
CA LEU A 100 11.91 -17.61 5.75
C LEU A 100 12.05 -16.78 7.02
N SER A 101 10.93 -16.48 7.69
CA SER A 101 10.93 -15.76 8.97
C SER A 101 11.67 -16.55 10.05
N ALA A 102 11.42 -17.87 10.15
CA ALA A 102 12.13 -18.73 11.08
C ALA A 102 13.64 -18.75 10.80
N ALA A 103 14.05 -18.88 9.53
CA ALA A 103 15.46 -18.87 9.14
C ALA A 103 16.15 -17.54 9.44
N VAL A 104 15.49 -16.42 9.18
CA VAL A 104 16.00 -15.07 9.48
C VAL A 104 16.26 -14.92 10.98
N GLN A 105 15.35 -15.41 11.83
CA GLN A 105 15.48 -15.35 13.29
C GLN A 105 16.56 -16.29 13.81
N GLU A 106 16.59 -17.54 13.33
CA GLU A 106 17.53 -18.57 13.79
C GLU A 106 18.98 -18.20 13.45
N HIS A 107 19.20 -17.66 12.25
CA HIS A 107 20.53 -17.31 11.75
C HIS A 107 20.93 -15.86 11.98
N HIS A 108 20.10 -15.07 12.69
CA HIS A 108 20.35 -13.66 12.99
C HIS A 108 20.76 -12.86 11.74
N VAL A 109 19.98 -13.02 10.67
CA VAL A 109 20.27 -12.35 9.40
C VAL A 109 20.21 -10.83 9.58
N ALA A 110 21.31 -10.14 9.29
CA ALA A 110 21.50 -8.72 9.58
C ALA A 110 20.57 -7.80 8.77
N GLU A 111 20.16 -8.25 7.59
CA GLU A 111 19.26 -7.46 6.74
C GLU A 111 17.93 -8.19 6.51
N ARG A 112 17.80 -8.87 5.37
CA ARG A 112 16.57 -9.58 5.00
C ARG A 112 16.87 -10.89 4.30
N GLY A 113 16.02 -11.88 4.59
CA GLY A 113 15.94 -13.11 3.80
C GLY A 113 14.97 -12.92 2.62
N VAL A 114 15.29 -13.53 1.49
CA VAL A 114 14.49 -13.48 0.27
C VAL A 114 14.18 -14.89 -0.21
N GLY A 115 12.95 -15.12 -0.64
CA GLY A 115 12.53 -16.39 -1.22
C GLY A 115 11.58 -16.20 -2.40
N ILE A 116 11.77 -17.00 -3.45
CA ILE A 116 10.89 -17.04 -4.62
C ILE A 116 10.60 -18.51 -4.94
N VAL A 117 9.32 -18.84 -5.14
CA VAL A 117 8.88 -20.14 -5.62
C VAL A 117 8.22 -19.96 -6.98
N MET A 118 8.72 -20.69 -7.97
CA MET A 118 8.25 -20.59 -9.35
C MET A 118 7.92 -21.97 -9.93
N ASP A 119 6.84 -22.06 -10.67
CA ASP A 119 6.54 -23.22 -11.50
C ASP A 119 7.46 -23.21 -12.72
N VAL A 120 8.32 -24.21 -12.82
CA VAL A 120 9.31 -24.32 -13.90
C VAL A 120 8.72 -24.63 -15.28
N GLN A 121 7.49 -25.13 -15.33
CA GLN A 121 6.82 -25.46 -16.60
C GLN A 121 6.12 -24.25 -17.21
N THR A 122 5.50 -23.43 -16.37
CA THR A 122 4.70 -22.28 -16.81
C THR A 122 5.44 -20.95 -16.65
N GLY A 123 6.44 -20.90 -15.77
CA GLY A 123 7.11 -19.67 -15.36
C GLY A 123 6.30 -18.83 -14.38
N ALA A 124 5.16 -19.35 -13.90
CA ALA A 124 4.33 -18.63 -12.93
C ALA A 124 5.04 -18.53 -11.57
N VAL A 125 5.08 -17.33 -11.00
CA VAL A 125 5.54 -17.13 -9.63
C VAL A 125 4.42 -17.52 -8.67
N LEU A 126 4.66 -18.56 -7.87
CA LEU A 126 3.71 -19.12 -6.92
C LEU A 126 3.84 -18.51 -5.53
N ALA A 127 5.04 -18.06 -5.16
CA ALA A 127 5.28 -17.32 -3.93
C ALA A 127 6.52 -16.42 -4.08
N MET A 128 6.51 -15.27 -3.41
CA MET A 128 7.64 -14.34 -3.31
C MET A 128 7.56 -13.60 -1.99
N SER A 129 8.62 -13.66 -1.18
CA SER A 129 8.68 -12.99 0.11
C SER A 129 10.06 -12.41 0.39
N CYS A 130 10.05 -11.30 1.13
CA CYS A 130 11.21 -10.67 1.74
C CYS A 130 10.94 -10.55 3.24
N GLN A 131 11.65 -11.30 4.09
CA GLN A 131 11.43 -11.28 5.54
C GLN A 131 12.58 -10.56 6.29
N PRO A 132 12.27 -9.74 7.30
CA PRO A 132 10.93 -9.37 7.81
C PRO A 132 10.18 -8.44 6.86
N ASP A 133 8.85 -8.57 6.80
CA ASP A 133 7.99 -7.76 5.95
C ASP A 133 7.14 -6.77 6.78
N TYR A 134 6.56 -5.77 6.14
CA TYR A 134 5.77 -4.73 6.78
C TYR A 134 4.27 -4.89 6.47
N ASP A 135 3.42 -4.37 7.38
CA ASP A 135 1.98 -4.31 7.15
C ASP A 135 1.61 -3.12 6.23
N PRO A 136 1.04 -3.39 5.03
CA PRO A 136 0.58 -2.36 4.10
C PRO A 136 -0.51 -1.42 4.66
N ASN A 137 -1.22 -1.82 5.73
CA ASN A 137 -2.15 -0.94 6.42
C ASN A 137 -1.43 0.15 7.23
N THR A 138 -0.18 -0.11 7.65
CA THR A 138 0.65 0.82 8.45
C THR A 138 2.06 0.95 7.86
N PRO A 139 2.21 1.27 6.57
CA PRO A 139 3.49 1.13 5.85
C PRO A 139 4.60 2.06 6.37
N ARG A 140 4.20 3.16 7.04
CA ARG A 140 5.15 4.15 7.57
C ARG A 140 5.75 3.78 8.91
N ARG A 141 5.23 2.73 9.56
CA ARG A 141 5.80 2.21 10.81
C ARG A 141 7.06 1.41 10.49
N LEU A 142 8.18 1.78 11.08
CA LEU A 142 9.41 1.01 10.94
C LEU A 142 9.27 -0.31 11.71
N ILE A 143 9.59 -1.42 11.04
CA ILE A 143 9.59 -2.77 11.62
C ILE A 143 10.90 -3.08 12.34
N ASP A 144 12.01 -2.48 11.90
CA ASP A 144 13.33 -2.62 12.48
C ASP A 144 13.47 -1.68 13.69
N ASP A 145 13.68 -2.28 14.87
CA ASP A 145 13.82 -1.55 16.13
C ASP A 145 15.10 -0.73 16.20
N ASP A 146 16.20 -1.23 15.60
CA ASP A 146 17.49 -0.51 15.56
C ASP A 146 17.40 0.71 14.64
N ALA A 147 16.78 0.55 13.47
CA ALA A 147 16.52 1.67 12.57
C ALA A 147 15.58 2.70 13.22
N ARG A 148 14.59 2.26 13.98
CA ARG A 148 13.68 3.14 14.74
C ARG A 148 14.43 3.91 15.80
N ALA A 149 15.25 3.24 16.61
CA ALA A 149 16.07 3.86 17.64
C ALA A 149 17.05 4.88 17.05
N ALA A 150 17.68 4.56 15.93
CA ALA A 150 18.56 5.48 15.22
C ALA A 150 17.84 6.74 14.72
N VAL A 151 16.63 6.61 14.20
CA VAL A 151 15.80 7.74 13.76
C VAL A 151 15.33 8.58 14.94
N ASP A 152 14.94 7.95 16.05
CA ASP A 152 14.43 8.65 17.24
C ASP A 152 15.52 9.41 18.01
N ALA A 153 16.78 9.04 17.81
CA ALA A 153 17.93 9.77 18.36
C ALA A 153 18.21 11.09 17.60
N LEU A 154 17.65 11.29 16.43
CA LEU A 154 17.81 12.48 15.60
C LEU A 154 16.68 13.48 15.79
N THR A 155 16.91 14.76 15.43
CA THR A 155 15.91 15.82 15.51
C THR A 155 15.85 16.65 14.23
N GLY A 156 14.75 17.37 14.04
CA GLY A 156 14.60 18.30 12.92
C GLY A 156 14.65 17.64 11.53
N GLU A 157 15.37 18.27 10.62
CA GLU A 157 15.48 17.82 9.22
C GLU A 157 16.25 16.49 9.09
N GLU A 158 17.27 16.27 9.92
CA GLU A 158 18.05 15.02 9.93
C GLU A 158 17.18 13.82 10.28
N ARG A 159 16.30 13.96 11.26
CA ARG A 159 15.32 12.93 11.62
C ARG A 159 14.38 12.62 10.46
N SER A 160 13.87 13.66 9.78
CA SER A 160 12.96 13.49 8.65
C SER A 160 13.62 12.76 7.48
N ALA A 161 14.86 13.13 7.15
CA ALA A 161 15.64 12.49 6.09
C ALA A 161 15.99 11.04 6.42
N ALA A 162 16.40 10.76 7.66
CA ALA A 162 16.70 9.41 8.12
C ALA A 162 15.47 8.51 8.13
N LEU A 163 14.32 9.03 8.58
CA LEU A 163 13.05 8.31 8.57
C LEU A 163 12.63 7.96 7.13
N GLN A 164 12.69 8.91 6.21
CA GLN A 164 12.35 8.67 4.81
C GLN A 164 13.25 7.61 4.18
N LYS A 165 14.56 7.67 4.45
CA LYS A 165 15.52 6.67 3.96
C LYS A 165 15.23 5.28 4.51
N ALA A 166 14.96 5.16 5.81
CA ALA A 166 14.63 3.88 6.45
C ALA A 166 13.32 3.29 5.90
N GLN A 167 12.30 4.12 5.71
CA GLN A 167 11.03 3.71 5.11
C GLN A 167 11.20 3.23 3.67
N GLN A 168 11.94 3.94 2.84
CA GLN A 168 12.22 3.53 1.45
C GLN A 168 12.98 2.20 1.40
N ALA A 169 13.94 2.00 2.31
CA ALA A 169 14.65 0.73 2.43
C ALA A 169 13.73 -0.42 2.85
N GLN A 170 12.77 -0.13 3.76
CA GLN A 170 11.77 -1.10 4.21
C GLN A 170 10.81 -1.51 3.10
N TRP A 171 10.33 -0.57 2.29
CA TRP A 171 9.35 -0.83 1.23
C TRP A 171 9.93 -1.53 0.01
N ARG A 172 11.24 -1.44 -0.16
CA ARG A 172 11.92 -2.02 -1.32
C ARG A 172 11.85 -3.55 -1.29
N ASN A 173 11.30 -4.13 -2.36
CA ASN A 173 11.30 -5.57 -2.54
C ASN A 173 12.70 -6.02 -3.02
N LYS A 174 13.51 -6.53 -2.10
CA LYS A 174 14.88 -6.96 -2.37
C LYS A 174 14.95 -8.16 -3.33
N ALA A 175 13.88 -8.95 -3.45
CA ALA A 175 13.84 -10.10 -4.35
C ALA A 175 14.03 -9.72 -5.83
N ILE A 176 13.62 -8.50 -6.20
CA ILE A 176 13.64 -8.03 -7.60
C ILE A 176 14.43 -6.72 -7.80
N SER A 177 14.83 -6.06 -6.71
CA SER A 177 15.47 -4.74 -6.80
C SER A 177 16.95 -4.74 -6.50
N ASP A 178 17.47 -5.78 -5.85
CA ASP A 178 18.86 -5.87 -5.42
C ASP A 178 19.63 -6.91 -6.23
N LEU A 179 20.92 -6.64 -6.45
CA LEU A 179 21.85 -7.60 -7.01
C LEU A 179 22.47 -8.37 -5.85
N TYR A 180 22.54 -9.68 -5.97
CA TYR A 180 23.24 -10.58 -5.05
C TYR A 180 24.47 -11.14 -5.78
N GLU A 181 25.63 -11.00 -5.15
CA GLU A 181 26.89 -11.61 -5.58
C GLU A 181 27.16 -12.87 -4.78
#